data_ea6f2b53d39b201fe1edeeb9416baf2c
#
_entry.id   ea6f2b53d39b201fe1edeeb9416baf2c
#
_cell.length_a   1.000
_cell.length_b   1.000
_cell.length_c   1.000
_cell.angle_alpha   90.00
_cell.angle_beta   90.00
_cell.angle_gamma   90.00
#
_symmetry.space_group_name_H-M   'P 1'
#
loop_
_entity.id
_entity.type
_entity.pdbx_description
1 polymer ?
#
loop_
_entity_poly.entity_id
_entity_poly.type
_entity_poly.pdbx_seq_one_letter_code
_entity_poly.pdbx_strand_id
1 'polypeptide(L)'
;MNIIFATSNLNKLKEIENLIPKDINLNNLKDLNFNEEIPENEKTIEGNAIYKANFIHDKFNVNVFADDTGLEVEALNGEPGVYSARYAGKECNSHKNIEKLLKNLINNKNRKARFKTIIALILNGKLYQFEGIVNGLISHSLKGNKGFGYDPVFVPEGYSKSFAELSLYEKNKISHRSIAVKKLIGFISKQLN
;
A
#
# COMPACT_ATOMS: atom_id res chain seq x y z
N MET A 1 -19.95 7.72 9.59
CA MET A 1 -19.55 6.34 10.00
C MET A 1 -18.12 6.38 10.54
N ASN A 2 -17.85 5.72 11.68
CA ASN A 2 -16.48 5.58 12.20
C ASN A 2 -15.83 4.34 11.61
N ILE A 3 -14.59 4.46 11.17
CA ILE A 3 -13.78 3.34 10.65
C ILE A 3 -12.32 3.52 11.05
N ILE A 4 -11.67 2.41 11.43
CA ILE A 4 -10.25 2.38 11.79
C ILE A 4 -9.42 2.02 10.55
N PHE A 5 -8.33 2.73 10.31
CA PHE A 5 -7.28 2.28 9.40
C PHE A 5 -6.17 1.62 10.20
N ALA A 6 -6.06 0.29 10.09
CA ALA A 6 -5.10 -0.52 10.83
C ALA A 6 -3.70 -0.45 10.18
N THR A 7 -3.04 0.68 10.35
CA THR A 7 -1.67 0.92 9.87
C THR A 7 -0.85 1.73 10.87
N SER A 8 0.40 1.33 11.07
CA SER A 8 1.42 2.13 11.75
C SER A 8 2.23 3.01 10.79
N ASN A 9 2.05 2.83 9.47
CA ASN A 9 2.79 3.57 8.45
C ASN A 9 2.16 4.94 8.18
N LEU A 10 2.80 5.99 8.72
CA LEU A 10 2.34 7.38 8.58
C LEU A 10 2.28 7.86 7.13
N ASN A 11 3.10 7.33 6.22
CA ASN A 11 3.05 7.70 4.81
C ASN A 11 1.79 7.14 4.15
N LYS A 12 1.38 5.91 4.49
CA LYS A 12 0.12 5.35 4.03
C LYS A 12 -1.08 6.16 4.52
N LEU A 13 -1.07 6.56 5.80
CA LEU A 13 -2.12 7.39 6.39
C LEU A 13 -2.26 8.71 5.63
N LYS A 14 -1.15 9.45 5.42
CA LYS A 14 -1.13 10.70 4.65
C LYS A 14 -1.66 10.58 3.22
N GLU A 15 -1.40 9.46 2.55
CA GLU A 15 -1.91 9.21 1.20
C GLU A 15 -3.44 9.01 1.19
N ILE A 16 -4.00 8.42 2.25
CA ILE A 16 -5.42 8.07 2.33
C ILE A 16 -6.26 9.22 2.87
N GLU A 17 -5.78 9.99 3.85
CA GLU A 17 -6.54 11.05 4.53
C GLU A 17 -7.24 12.00 3.55
N ASN A 18 -6.57 12.38 2.46
CA ASN A 18 -7.12 13.28 1.45
C ASN A 18 -8.11 12.61 0.47
N LEU A 19 -8.29 11.30 0.57
CA LEU A 19 -9.19 10.53 -0.29
C LEU A 19 -10.50 10.18 0.40
N ILE A 20 -10.53 10.21 1.73
CA ILE A 20 -11.70 9.82 2.52
C ILE A 20 -12.72 10.97 2.53
N PRO A 21 -13.99 10.70 2.18
CA PRO A 21 -15.07 11.68 2.26
C PRO A 21 -15.36 12.12 3.72
N LYS A 22 -15.91 13.32 3.88
CA LYS A 22 -16.16 13.93 5.20
C LYS A 22 -17.21 13.20 6.06
N ASP A 23 -18.07 12.43 5.45
CA ASP A 23 -19.09 11.59 6.11
C ASP A 23 -18.53 10.29 6.71
N ILE A 24 -17.26 9.97 6.39
CA ILE A 24 -16.51 8.88 6.98
C ILE A 24 -15.49 9.46 7.96
N ASN A 25 -15.65 9.17 9.26
CA ASN A 25 -14.69 9.52 10.28
C ASN A 25 -13.56 8.48 10.31
N LEU A 26 -12.43 8.81 9.69
CA LEU A 26 -11.26 7.97 9.65
C LEU A 26 -10.47 8.12 10.94
N ASN A 27 -10.33 7.04 11.68
CA ASN A 27 -9.49 6.93 12.87
C ASN A 27 -8.30 6.00 12.57
N ASN A 28 -7.28 6.03 13.41
CA ASN A 28 -6.08 5.21 13.27
C ASN A 28 -5.83 4.39 14.56
N LEU A 29 -4.77 3.59 14.59
CA LEU A 29 -4.43 2.72 15.72
C LEU A 29 -4.19 3.48 17.02
N LYS A 30 -3.68 4.73 16.95
CA LYS A 30 -3.44 5.56 18.16
C LYS A 30 -4.75 5.97 18.83
N ASP A 31 -5.81 6.16 18.06
CA ASP A 31 -7.14 6.50 18.57
C ASP A 31 -7.76 5.35 19.38
N LEU A 32 -7.25 4.12 19.18
CA LEU A 32 -7.54 2.94 19.97
C LEU A 32 -6.56 2.70 21.12
N ASN A 33 -5.60 3.61 21.37
CA ASN A 33 -4.48 3.41 22.28
C ASN A 33 -3.66 2.14 21.96
N PHE A 34 -3.66 1.72 20.68
CA PHE A 34 -2.93 0.55 20.21
C PHE A 34 -1.56 0.97 19.67
N ASN A 35 -0.48 0.58 20.37
CA ASN A 35 0.88 0.94 20.06
C ASN A 35 1.76 -0.29 19.73
N GLU A 36 1.16 -1.47 19.71
CA GLU A 36 1.86 -2.71 19.36
C GLU A 36 2.03 -2.83 17.83
N GLU A 37 2.99 -3.63 17.41
CA GLU A 37 3.16 -3.98 16.01
C GLU A 37 2.23 -5.14 15.64
N ILE A 38 1.48 -4.99 14.55
CA ILE A 38 0.66 -6.08 14.03
C ILE A 38 1.56 -6.97 13.17
N PRO A 39 1.68 -8.29 13.47
CA PRO A 39 2.53 -9.19 12.70
C PRO A 39 2.15 -9.27 11.23
N GLU A 40 3.15 -9.28 10.34
CA GLU A 40 2.98 -9.48 8.89
C GLU A 40 3.73 -10.76 8.47
N ASN A 41 3.20 -11.92 8.88
CA ASN A 41 3.81 -13.23 8.68
C ASN A 41 3.18 -14.02 7.53
N GLU A 42 2.15 -13.47 6.88
CA GLU A 42 1.47 -14.13 5.77
C GLU A 42 2.35 -14.16 4.52
N LYS A 43 2.12 -15.16 3.67
CA LYS A 43 2.90 -15.38 2.45
C LYS A 43 2.42 -14.55 1.27
N THR A 44 1.31 -13.83 1.42
CA THR A 44 0.69 -13.02 0.37
C THR A 44 0.30 -11.65 0.88
N ILE A 45 0.22 -10.68 -0.04
CA ILE A 45 -0.27 -9.33 0.24
C ILE A 45 -1.71 -9.38 0.76
N GLU A 46 -2.54 -10.23 0.18
CA GLU A 46 -3.92 -10.47 0.61
C GLU A 46 -3.97 -10.97 2.04
N GLY A 47 -3.17 -12.00 2.35
CA GLY A 47 -3.11 -12.60 3.68
C GLY A 47 -2.75 -11.59 4.76
N ASN A 48 -1.71 -10.77 4.53
CA ASN A 48 -1.32 -9.74 5.48
C ASN A 48 -2.41 -8.68 5.67
N ALA A 49 -3.07 -8.23 4.59
CA ALA A 49 -4.16 -7.27 4.71
C ALA A 49 -5.33 -7.84 5.53
N ILE A 50 -5.75 -9.09 5.26
CA ILE A 50 -6.81 -9.78 5.99
C ILE A 50 -6.42 -9.99 7.44
N TYR A 51 -5.20 -10.48 7.70
CA TYR A 51 -4.71 -10.73 9.05
C TYR A 51 -4.75 -9.45 9.90
N LYS A 52 -4.23 -8.33 9.37
CA LYS A 52 -4.24 -7.04 10.09
C LYS A 52 -5.65 -6.54 10.39
N ALA A 53 -6.57 -6.68 9.45
CA ALA A 53 -7.97 -6.27 9.66
C ALA A 53 -8.64 -7.13 10.74
N ASN A 54 -8.52 -8.47 10.66
CA ASN A 54 -9.06 -9.38 11.68
C ASN A 54 -8.44 -9.09 13.05
N PHE A 55 -7.14 -8.94 13.14
CA PHE A 55 -6.43 -8.72 14.40
C PHE A 55 -7.01 -7.53 15.20
N ILE A 56 -7.26 -6.41 14.51
CA ILE A 56 -7.84 -5.21 15.15
C ILE A 56 -9.34 -5.37 15.40
N HIS A 57 -10.08 -6.00 14.47
CA HIS A 57 -11.50 -6.26 14.67
C HIS A 57 -11.75 -7.15 15.88
N ASP A 58 -11.03 -8.25 16.00
CA ASP A 58 -11.21 -9.22 17.09
C ASP A 58 -10.83 -8.62 18.44
N LYS A 59 -9.80 -7.75 18.47
CA LYS A 59 -9.34 -7.12 19.71
C LYS A 59 -10.27 -6.00 20.20
N PHE A 60 -10.89 -5.23 19.30
CA PHE A 60 -11.62 -4.00 19.64
C PHE A 60 -13.10 -4.00 19.22
N ASN A 61 -13.55 -5.00 18.48
CA ASN A 61 -14.91 -5.11 17.93
C ASN A 61 -15.35 -3.83 17.16
N VAL A 62 -14.49 -3.35 16.26
CA VAL A 62 -14.70 -2.12 15.48
C VAL A 62 -14.76 -2.41 13.99
N ASN A 63 -15.41 -1.52 13.23
CA ASN A 63 -15.25 -1.51 11.78
C ASN A 63 -13.84 -1.04 11.43
N VAL A 64 -13.14 -1.80 10.62
CA VAL A 64 -11.71 -1.60 10.37
C VAL A 64 -11.35 -1.99 8.95
N PHE A 65 -10.42 -1.26 8.37
CA PHE A 65 -9.72 -1.75 7.18
C PHE A 65 -8.20 -1.69 7.39
N ALA A 66 -7.52 -2.61 6.73
CA ALA A 66 -6.07 -2.66 6.64
C ALA A 66 -5.64 -2.76 5.20
N ASP A 67 -4.46 -2.23 4.87
CA ASP A 67 -3.85 -2.44 3.56
C ASP A 67 -2.54 -3.21 3.67
N ASP A 68 -2.27 -4.00 2.65
CA ASP A 68 -0.91 -4.43 2.38
C ASP A 68 -0.54 -4.13 0.92
N THR A 69 0.74 -3.88 0.68
CA THR A 69 1.23 -3.40 -0.62
C THR A 69 2.54 -4.05 -0.96
N GLY A 70 2.65 -4.54 -2.19
CA GLY A 70 3.89 -5.04 -2.76
C GLY A 70 4.22 -4.41 -4.11
N LEU A 71 5.51 -4.30 -4.39
CA LEU A 71 6.05 -4.11 -5.71
C LEU A 71 6.36 -5.49 -6.29
N GLU A 72 5.81 -5.80 -7.44
CA GLU A 72 6.05 -7.06 -8.15
C GLU A 72 6.80 -6.75 -9.45
N VAL A 73 7.96 -7.38 -9.66
CA VAL A 73 8.82 -7.17 -10.83
C VAL A 73 8.87 -8.43 -11.66
N GLU A 74 8.45 -8.33 -12.92
CA GLU A 74 8.30 -9.49 -13.83
C GLU A 74 9.61 -10.28 -13.98
N ALA A 75 10.72 -9.58 -14.22
CA ALA A 75 12.04 -10.20 -14.40
C ALA A 75 12.61 -10.87 -13.14
N LEU A 76 11.99 -10.65 -11.97
CA LEU A 76 12.35 -11.23 -10.69
C LEU A 76 11.26 -12.19 -10.18
N ASN A 77 10.44 -12.74 -11.08
CA ASN A 77 9.35 -13.67 -10.76
C ASN A 77 8.38 -13.14 -9.68
N GLY A 78 8.12 -11.83 -9.70
CA GLY A 78 7.23 -11.16 -8.75
C GLY A 78 7.92 -10.65 -7.48
N GLU A 79 9.22 -10.89 -7.28
CA GLU A 79 9.94 -10.24 -6.17
C GLU A 79 10.02 -8.72 -6.36
N PRO A 80 10.05 -7.96 -5.24
CA PRO A 80 10.00 -8.36 -3.84
C PRO A 80 8.61 -8.79 -3.33
N GLY A 81 7.49 -8.48 -4.02
CA GLY A 81 6.15 -8.92 -3.65
C GLY A 81 5.78 -8.57 -2.20
N VAL A 82 5.29 -9.53 -1.43
CA VAL A 82 4.93 -9.39 -0.01
C VAL A 82 6.11 -8.96 0.86
N TYR A 83 7.35 -9.18 0.41
CA TYR A 83 8.56 -8.78 1.14
C TYR A 83 9.02 -7.35 0.82
N SER A 84 8.24 -6.54 0.12
CA SER A 84 8.63 -5.21 -0.36
C SER A 84 9.23 -4.31 0.71
N ALA A 85 8.63 -4.27 1.90
CA ALA A 85 9.13 -3.43 2.99
C ALA A 85 10.47 -3.92 3.55
N ARG A 86 10.70 -5.23 3.56
CA ARG A 86 11.87 -5.90 4.18
C ARG A 86 12.76 -6.63 3.17
N TYR A 87 12.76 -6.20 1.90
CA TYR A 87 13.47 -6.90 0.81
C TYR A 87 14.99 -7.00 1.05
N ALA A 88 15.60 -5.96 1.62
CA ALA A 88 17.03 -5.97 1.98
C ALA A 88 17.30 -6.35 3.44
N GLY A 89 16.27 -6.54 4.26
CA GLY A 89 16.43 -6.92 5.67
C GLY A 89 15.30 -6.40 6.56
N LYS A 90 15.34 -6.81 7.82
CA LYS A 90 14.29 -6.51 8.83
C LYS A 90 14.22 -5.03 9.23
N GLU A 91 15.27 -4.24 8.94
CA GLU A 91 15.33 -2.81 9.24
C GLU A 91 14.36 -1.98 8.38
N CYS A 92 13.69 -2.59 7.41
CA CYS A 92 12.73 -1.95 6.50
C CYS A 92 13.28 -0.67 5.84
N ASN A 93 14.58 -0.64 5.52
CA ASN A 93 15.25 0.52 4.94
C ASN A 93 14.97 0.63 3.44
N SER A 94 14.19 1.63 3.05
CA SER A 94 13.79 1.84 1.66
C SER A 94 14.95 2.01 0.70
N HIS A 95 16.04 2.70 1.11
CA HIS A 95 17.21 2.91 0.27
C HIS A 95 17.92 1.58 -0.04
N LYS A 96 18.18 0.77 1.00
CA LYS A 96 18.77 -0.57 0.85
C LYS A 96 17.89 -1.49 0.00
N ASN A 97 16.56 -1.39 0.16
CA ASN A 97 15.60 -2.15 -0.66
C ASN A 97 15.71 -1.79 -2.14
N ILE A 98 15.80 -0.48 -2.46
CA ILE A 98 15.99 0.00 -3.84
C ILE A 98 17.35 -0.44 -4.39
N GLU A 99 18.43 -0.30 -3.62
CA GLU A 99 19.78 -0.75 -4.03
C GLU A 99 19.79 -2.23 -4.40
N LYS A 100 19.20 -3.07 -3.56
CA LYS A 100 19.08 -4.51 -3.82
C LYS A 100 18.28 -4.78 -5.09
N LEU A 101 17.13 -4.09 -5.28
CA LEU A 101 16.30 -4.21 -6.46
C LEU A 101 17.07 -3.85 -7.73
N LEU A 102 17.74 -2.70 -7.74
CA LEU A 102 18.50 -2.23 -8.90
C LEU A 102 19.68 -3.14 -9.22
N LYS A 103 20.37 -3.66 -8.18
CA LYS A 103 21.45 -4.65 -8.34
C LYS A 103 20.94 -5.93 -9.00
N ASN A 104 19.80 -6.45 -8.57
CA ASN A 104 19.21 -7.66 -9.15
C ASN A 104 18.75 -7.47 -10.61
N LEU A 105 18.54 -6.22 -11.02
CA LEU A 105 18.10 -5.86 -12.37
C LEU A 105 19.23 -5.31 -13.26
N ILE A 106 20.49 -5.31 -12.83
CA ILE A 106 21.58 -4.58 -13.51
C ILE A 106 21.74 -4.91 -14.99
N ASN A 107 21.63 -6.19 -15.36
CA ASN A 107 21.76 -6.69 -16.72
C ASN A 107 20.41 -7.08 -17.35
N ASN A 108 19.29 -6.74 -16.73
CA ASN A 108 17.99 -7.15 -17.20
C ASN A 108 17.32 -6.03 -18.00
N LYS A 109 16.98 -6.32 -19.27
CA LYS A 109 16.26 -5.38 -20.13
C LYS A 109 14.76 -5.30 -19.82
N ASN A 110 14.20 -6.38 -19.23
CA ASN A 110 12.81 -6.39 -18.79
C ASN A 110 12.71 -5.66 -17.43
N ARG A 111 12.20 -4.47 -17.47
CA ARG A 111 12.02 -3.61 -16.28
C ARG A 111 10.55 -3.52 -15.85
N LYS A 112 9.66 -4.35 -16.47
CA LYS A 112 8.23 -4.32 -16.15
C LYS A 112 7.98 -4.67 -14.71
N ALA A 113 7.14 -3.85 -14.06
CA ALA A 113 6.76 -4.01 -12.69
C ALA A 113 5.34 -3.51 -12.47
N ARG A 114 4.75 -3.89 -11.34
CA ARG A 114 3.50 -3.31 -10.89
C ARG A 114 3.52 -3.11 -9.39
N PHE A 115 2.90 -2.05 -8.93
CA PHE A 115 2.46 -1.96 -7.55
C PHE A 115 1.07 -2.58 -7.41
N LYS A 116 0.93 -3.40 -6.39
CA LYS A 116 -0.33 -4.01 -5.99
C LYS A 116 -0.63 -3.64 -4.53
N THR A 117 -1.84 -3.13 -4.29
CA THR A 117 -2.38 -2.95 -2.94
C THR A 117 -3.65 -3.76 -2.78
N ILE A 118 -3.77 -4.47 -1.68
CA ILE A 118 -5.01 -5.06 -1.22
C ILE A 118 -5.45 -4.32 0.04
N ILE A 119 -6.70 -3.91 0.05
CA ILE A 119 -7.40 -3.45 1.25
C ILE A 119 -8.36 -4.55 1.69
N ALA A 120 -8.26 -4.97 2.94
CA ALA A 120 -9.23 -5.82 3.62
C ALA A 120 -10.06 -4.95 4.55
N LEU A 121 -11.38 -4.93 4.36
CA LEU A 121 -12.36 -4.22 5.19
C LEU A 121 -13.17 -5.22 5.97
N ILE A 122 -13.30 -5.02 7.28
CA ILE A 122 -14.33 -5.68 8.10
C ILE A 122 -15.37 -4.61 8.45
N LEU A 123 -16.58 -4.80 7.92
CA LEU A 123 -17.71 -3.93 8.15
C LEU A 123 -18.87 -4.77 8.69
N ASN A 124 -19.33 -4.43 9.90
CA ASN A 124 -20.39 -5.18 10.61
C ASN A 124 -20.12 -6.69 10.66
N GLY A 125 -18.86 -7.06 10.96
CA GLY A 125 -18.41 -8.45 11.06
C GLY A 125 -18.23 -9.18 9.72
N LYS A 126 -18.41 -8.52 8.57
CA LYS A 126 -18.22 -9.12 7.25
C LYS A 126 -16.94 -8.60 6.59
N LEU A 127 -16.17 -9.54 6.03
CA LEU A 127 -14.92 -9.25 5.30
C LEU A 127 -15.19 -8.94 3.83
N TYR A 128 -14.58 -7.86 3.35
CA TYR A 128 -14.56 -7.45 1.95
C TYR A 128 -13.13 -7.11 1.53
N GLN A 129 -12.82 -7.23 0.23
CA GLN A 129 -11.49 -6.94 -0.28
C GLN A 129 -11.56 -6.02 -1.50
N PHE A 130 -10.57 -5.11 -1.60
CA PHE A 130 -10.45 -4.17 -2.72
C PHE A 130 -9.01 -4.13 -3.20
N GLU A 131 -8.82 -4.41 -4.48
CA GLU A 131 -7.52 -4.42 -5.12
C GLU A 131 -7.30 -3.14 -5.93
N GLY A 132 -6.09 -2.58 -5.83
CA GLY A 132 -5.60 -1.54 -6.73
C GLY A 132 -4.25 -1.93 -7.30
N ILE A 133 -4.12 -1.86 -8.63
CA ILE A 133 -2.90 -2.18 -9.37
C ILE A 133 -2.52 -0.99 -10.24
N VAL A 134 -1.22 -0.71 -10.32
CA VAL A 134 -0.64 0.20 -11.30
C VAL A 134 0.56 -0.48 -11.93
N ASN A 135 0.50 -0.64 -13.24
CA ASN A 135 1.62 -1.14 -14.03
C ASN A 135 2.63 -0.02 -14.28
N GLY A 136 3.87 -0.39 -14.53
CA GLY A 136 4.95 0.55 -14.81
C GLY A 136 6.27 -0.14 -15.07
N LEU A 137 7.33 0.65 -14.98
CA LEU A 137 8.71 0.20 -15.20
C LEU A 137 9.59 0.62 -14.03
N ILE A 138 10.60 -0.19 -13.73
CA ILE A 138 11.68 0.20 -12.82
C ILE A 138 12.74 0.99 -13.60
N SER A 139 13.01 2.24 -13.19
CA SER A 139 14.07 3.07 -13.76
C SER A 139 15.47 2.49 -13.47
N HIS A 140 16.47 2.91 -14.23
CA HIS A 140 17.86 2.50 -14.00
C HIS A 140 18.53 3.19 -12.81
N SER A 141 17.99 4.33 -12.39
CA SER A 141 18.51 5.15 -11.28
C SER A 141 17.35 5.81 -10.53
N LEU A 142 17.64 6.31 -9.35
CA LEU A 142 16.68 7.06 -8.55
C LEU A 142 16.29 8.36 -9.27
N LYS A 143 14.98 8.70 -9.23
CA LYS A 143 14.40 9.91 -9.77
C LYS A 143 13.44 10.52 -8.75
N GLY A 144 13.63 11.79 -8.43
CA GLY A 144 12.82 12.51 -7.43
C GLY A 144 13.16 12.13 -5.99
N ASN A 145 12.49 12.79 -5.05
CA ASN A 145 12.76 12.66 -3.62
C ASN A 145 11.49 12.69 -2.76
N LYS A 146 10.31 12.67 -3.40
CA LYS A 146 9.03 12.63 -2.71
C LYS A 146 8.58 11.18 -2.49
N GLY A 147 7.49 11.02 -1.73
CA GLY A 147 6.90 9.71 -1.48
C GLY A 147 7.73 8.83 -0.54
N PHE A 148 7.64 7.52 -0.72
CA PHE A 148 8.32 6.53 0.12
C PHE A 148 8.51 5.19 -0.60
N GLY A 149 9.26 4.28 0.02
CA GLY A 149 9.49 2.94 -0.53
C GLY A 149 10.19 3.01 -1.89
N TYR A 150 9.61 2.37 -2.89
CA TYR A 150 10.16 2.30 -4.25
C TYR A 150 9.71 3.43 -5.18
N ASP A 151 9.04 4.45 -4.67
CA ASP A 151 8.59 5.61 -5.47
C ASP A 151 9.70 6.23 -6.33
N PRO A 152 10.98 6.35 -5.85
CA PRO A 152 12.06 6.92 -6.65
C PRO A 152 12.47 6.12 -7.88
N VAL A 153 12.08 4.87 -7.99
CA VAL A 153 12.48 4.00 -9.10
C VAL A 153 11.29 3.45 -9.89
N PHE A 154 10.06 3.72 -9.47
CA PHE A 154 8.88 3.25 -10.17
C PHE A 154 8.29 4.35 -11.07
N VAL A 155 8.29 4.11 -12.38
CA VAL A 155 7.69 4.98 -13.39
C VAL A 155 6.38 4.34 -13.84
N PRO A 156 5.21 4.92 -13.51
CA PRO A 156 3.93 4.35 -13.90
C PRO A 156 3.71 4.39 -15.41
N GLU A 157 2.97 3.43 -15.94
CA GLU A 157 2.64 3.35 -17.35
C GLU A 157 1.95 4.63 -17.84
N GLY A 158 2.35 5.13 -19.01
CA GLY A 158 1.85 6.39 -19.58
C GLY A 158 2.52 7.65 -19.01
N TYR A 159 3.50 7.51 -18.10
CA TYR A 159 4.23 8.64 -17.51
C TYR A 159 5.74 8.55 -17.81
N SER A 160 6.40 9.70 -17.85
CA SER A 160 7.87 9.81 -17.94
C SER A 160 8.53 10.04 -16.57
N LYS A 161 7.74 10.43 -15.56
CA LYS A 161 8.15 10.73 -14.18
C LYS A 161 7.95 9.54 -13.28
N SER A 162 8.87 9.34 -12.34
CA SER A 162 8.67 8.39 -11.24
C SER A 162 7.60 8.89 -10.26
N PHE A 163 7.07 8.01 -9.41
CA PHE A 163 6.17 8.43 -8.35
C PHE A 163 6.78 9.47 -7.41
N ALA A 164 8.10 9.42 -7.18
CA ALA A 164 8.79 10.39 -6.34
C ALA A 164 9.02 11.76 -7.00
N GLU A 165 8.79 11.91 -8.30
CA GLU A 165 8.79 13.21 -9.01
C GLU A 165 7.39 13.85 -9.01
N LEU A 166 6.33 13.08 -8.74
CA LEU A 166 4.96 13.58 -8.69
C LEU A 166 4.67 14.26 -7.35
N SER A 167 3.74 15.20 -7.35
CA SER A 167 3.11 15.67 -6.12
C SER A 167 2.21 14.59 -5.54
N LEU A 168 1.90 14.66 -4.23
CA LEU A 168 0.94 13.75 -3.60
C LEU A 168 -0.42 13.78 -4.33
N TYR A 169 -0.87 14.96 -4.74
CA TYR A 169 -2.11 15.13 -5.49
C TYR A 169 -2.09 14.40 -6.84
N GLU A 170 -0.99 14.52 -7.61
CA GLU A 170 -0.82 13.82 -8.88
C GLU A 170 -0.75 12.29 -8.67
N LYS A 171 0.06 11.84 -7.70
CA LYS A 171 0.18 10.42 -7.34
C LYS A 171 -1.17 9.84 -6.92
N ASN A 172 -1.97 10.57 -6.12
CA ASN A 172 -3.28 10.11 -5.67
C ASN A 172 -4.34 9.99 -6.78
N LYS A 173 -4.11 10.55 -7.96
CA LYS A 173 -4.98 10.31 -9.12
C LYS A 173 -4.83 8.92 -9.69
N ILE A 174 -3.62 8.34 -9.61
CA ILE A 174 -3.21 7.16 -10.39
C ILE A 174 -2.63 6.03 -9.55
N SER A 175 -2.33 6.22 -8.26
CA SER A 175 -1.62 5.22 -7.48
C SER A 175 -2.47 3.98 -7.18
N HIS A 176 -1.79 2.84 -7.01
CA HIS A 176 -2.38 1.57 -6.59
C HIS A 176 -3.25 1.71 -5.34
N ARG A 177 -2.75 2.44 -4.30
CA ARG A 177 -3.51 2.68 -3.07
C ARG A 177 -4.75 3.52 -3.32
N SER A 178 -4.65 4.59 -4.12
CA SER A 178 -5.81 5.42 -4.42
C SER A 178 -6.89 4.66 -5.21
N ILE A 179 -6.50 3.75 -6.09
CA ILE A 179 -7.43 2.89 -6.83
C ILE A 179 -8.17 1.97 -5.85
N ALA A 180 -7.45 1.30 -4.93
CA ALA A 180 -8.06 0.43 -3.93
C ALA A 180 -8.99 1.22 -2.98
N VAL A 181 -8.55 2.41 -2.51
CA VAL A 181 -9.35 3.27 -1.62
C VAL A 181 -10.61 3.79 -2.31
N LYS A 182 -10.55 4.18 -3.58
CA LYS A 182 -11.76 4.59 -4.34
C LYS A 182 -12.80 3.47 -4.42
N LYS A 183 -12.35 2.22 -4.59
CA LYS A 183 -13.25 1.05 -4.58
C LYS A 183 -13.86 0.83 -3.19
N LEU A 184 -13.05 0.93 -2.12
CA LEU A 184 -13.50 0.87 -0.74
C LEU A 184 -14.58 1.93 -0.46
N ILE A 185 -14.30 3.20 -0.78
CA ILE A 185 -15.23 4.31 -0.56
C ILE A 185 -16.54 4.10 -1.34
N GLY A 186 -16.45 3.73 -2.61
CA GLY A 186 -17.63 3.46 -3.44
C GLY A 186 -18.48 2.30 -2.89
N PHE A 187 -17.87 1.31 -2.25
CA PHE A 187 -18.57 0.24 -1.56
C PHE A 187 -19.25 0.77 -0.28
N ILE A 188 -18.51 1.47 0.59
CA ILE A 188 -19.04 2.01 1.85
C ILE A 188 -20.22 2.95 1.58
N SER A 189 -20.12 3.85 0.60
CA SER A 189 -21.20 4.80 0.24
C SER A 189 -22.50 4.08 -0.16
N LYS A 190 -22.40 2.89 -0.79
CA LYS A 190 -23.58 2.07 -1.13
C LYS A 190 -24.18 1.35 0.07
N GLN A 191 -23.43 1.18 1.16
CA GLN A 191 -23.94 0.54 2.39
C GLN A 191 -24.58 1.57 3.34
N LEU A 192 -24.32 2.86 3.13
CA LEU A 192 -24.86 3.95 3.94
C LEU A 192 -26.16 4.53 3.38
N ASN A 193 -26.45 4.28 2.10
CA ASN A 193 -27.71 4.65 1.41
C ASN A 193 -28.69 3.48 1.41
#